data_df46e9bce02522a3ce09e28353d805dd
#
_entry.id   df46e9bce02522a3ce09e28353d805dd
#
_cell.length_a   1.000
_cell.length_b   1.000
_cell.length_c   1.000
_cell.angle_alpha   90.00
_cell.angle_beta   90.00
_cell.angle_gamma   90.00
#
_symmetry.space_group_name_H-M   'P 1'
#
loop_
_entity.id
_entity.type
_entity.pdbx_description
1 polymer ?
#
loop_
_entity_poly.entity_id
_entity_poly.type
_entity_poly.pdbx_seq_one_letter_code
_entity_poly.pdbx_strand_id
1 'polypeptide(L)'
;AGLCTASQSDNETEHGWSGKSGIEDASTAMISLDGKKSQAFIIPLYVDYFRVVEGEYNLRVTVFGNGQEKIQEVPITIAKKRSMGLFAVAFSFGCFILVCLTIGQLKKCIFDIGAKGAITIALFAAVAFGSIVVPTTLFGDLLHVFLGPFSGLLTGVLNGVLLYLLVMSLLVIYRKPGIVALMFLLKWMLAGLMFGRFTPLGILSYMVYIVVLESILYISGFYRKQELTSGYVFIVAILIGTADAFITMINLEQMMFFYRLYYADWYIGLYMLINGLLYSSIGSWLGYKVGIKLQQVMGE
;
A
#
# COMPACT_ATOMS: atom_id res chain seq x y z
N ALA A 1 16.51 38.59 1.93
CA ALA A 1 15.30 37.76 1.84
C ALA A 1 14.78 37.89 0.43
N GLY A 2 14.66 36.77 -0.25
CA GLY A 2 14.10 36.72 -1.61
C GLY A 2 12.73 36.03 -1.57
N LEU A 3 11.78 36.52 -2.35
CA LEU A 3 10.46 35.93 -2.52
C LEU A 3 10.46 35.16 -3.83
N CYS A 4 10.15 33.87 -3.80
CA CYS A 4 9.93 33.07 -4.99
C CYS A 4 8.43 32.86 -5.19
N THR A 5 7.91 33.26 -6.35
CA THR A 5 6.53 32.95 -6.76
C THR A 5 6.56 32.04 -7.97
N ALA A 6 5.76 30.99 -7.98
CA ALA A 6 5.52 30.18 -9.15
C ALA A 6 4.07 30.41 -9.61
N SER A 7 3.88 30.88 -10.83
CA SER A 7 2.57 31.06 -11.46
C SER A 7 2.50 30.31 -12.79
N GLN A 8 1.33 29.83 -13.13
CA GLN A 8 1.07 29.14 -14.39
C GLN A 8 0.76 30.18 -15.47
N SER A 9 1.47 30.16 -16.61
CA SER A 9 1.12 30.97 -17.76
C SER A 9 0.17 30.21 -18.67
N ASP A 10 -1.05 30.69 -18.81
CA ASP A 10 -1.99 30.20 -19.80
C ASP A 10 -1.53 30.62 -21.19
N ASN A 11 -1.22 29.65 -22.06
CA ASN A 11 -1.15 29.89 -23.50
C ASN A 11 -2.59 30.05 -23.99
N GLU A 12 -2.97 31.31 -24.24
CA GLU A 12 -4.19 31.66 -24.96
C GLU A 12 -4.16 31.08 -26.37
N THR A 13 -4.78 29.92 -26.59
CA THR A 13 -5.35 29.59 -27.89
C THR A 13 -6.84 29.95 -27.83
N GLU A 14 -7.21 30.95 -28.62
CA GLU A 14 -8.58 31.44 -28.83
C GLU A 14 -9.58 30.31 -29.05
N HIS A 15 -10.44 30.02 -28.07
CA HIS A 15 -11.84 29.68 -28.28
C HIS A 15 -12.64 30.21 -27.10
N GLY A 16 -13.44 31.24 -27.42
CA GLY A 16 -14.16 32.04 -26.46
C GLY A 16 -15.07 31.26 -25.51
N TRP A 17 -14.76 31.43 -24.23
CA TRP A 17 -15.75 31.54 -23.15
C TRP A 17 -15.16 32.46 -22.09
N SER A 18 -15.69 33.70 -22.08
CA SER A 18 -15.42 34.71 -21.08
C SER A 18 -15.97 34.25 -19.74
N GLY A 19 -15.11 33.81 -18.85
CA GLY A 19 -15.41 33.54 -17.46
C GLY A 19 -14.21 33.97 -16.61
N LYS A 20 -14.13 35.27 -16.31
CA LYS A 20 -13.19 35.81 -15.31
C LYS A 20 -13.44 35.14 -13.96
N SER A 21 -12.55 34.31 -13.52
CA SER A 21 -12.22 34.15 -12.10
C SER A 21 -10.72 33.80 -12.04
N GLY A 22 -9.91 34.87 -12.03
CA GLY A 22 -8.51 34.74 -11.72
C GLY A 22 -8.34 34.36 -10.26
N ILE A 23 -8.14 33.11 -9.99
CA ILE A 23 -7.42 32.67 -8.82
C ILE A 23 -6.05 32.29 -9.39
N GLU A 24 -5.10 33.19 -9.28
CA GLU A 24 -3.71 32.91 -9.47
C GLU A 24 -3.28 31.96 -8.34
N ASP A 25 -3.25 30.66 -8.61
CA ASP A 25 -2.70 29.66 -7.70
C ASP A 25 -1.17 29.80 -7.72
N ALA A 26 -0.66 30.86 -7.12
CA ALA A 26 0.76 31.09 -6.96
C ALA A 26 1.22 30.51 -5.61
N SER A 27 2.09 29.51 -5.64
CA SER A 27 2.79 29.04 -4.44
C SER A 27 3.98 29.97 -4.16
N THR A 28 3.98 30.62 -2.99
CA THR A 28 5.06 31.54 -2.58
C THR A 28 5.88 30.93 -1.45
N ALA A 29 7.21 31.01 -1.54
CA ALA A 29 8.12 30.64 -0.47
C ALA A 29 9.09 31.77 -0.17
N MET A 30 9.24 32.15 1.09
CA MET A 30 10.26 33.07 1.56
C MET A 30 11.51 32.30 1.95
N ILE A 31 12.63 32.67 1.37
CA ILE A 31 13.90 31.98 1.56
C ILE A 31 14.95 32.98 2.02
N SER A 32 15.66 32.64 3.09
CA SER A 32 16.84 33.40 3.55
C SER A 32 18.09 32.62 3.16
N LEU A 33 18.92 33.22 2.28
CA LEU A 33 20.18 32.66 1.84
C LEU A 33 21.35 33.50 2.40
N ASP A 34 22.29 32.83 3.05
CA ASP A 34 23.59 33.45 3.39
C ASP A 34 24.41 33.71 2.12
N GLY A 35 25.16 34.80 2.10
CA GLY A 35 25.96 35.16 0.94
C GLY A 35 26.91 34.03 0.50
N LYS A 36 26.97 33.76 -0.80
CA LYS A 36 27.81 32.76 -1.47
C LYS A 36 27.42 31.28 -1.19
N LYS A 37 26.25 31.01 -0.62
CA LYS A 37 25.75 29.64 -0.47
C LYS A 37 24.65 29.33 -1.48
N SER A 38 24.62 28.10 -2.00
CA SER A 38 23.51 27.55 -2.79
C SER A 38 22.72 26.57 -1.94
N GLN A 39 21.39 26.66 -1.99
CA GLN A 39 20.52 25.76 -1.27
C GLN A 39 19.39 25.29 -2.19
N ALA A 40 19.09 24.00 -2.17
CA ALA A 40 17.95 23.44 -2.88
C ALA A 40 16.68 23.56 -2.04
N PHE A 41 15.58 23.98 -2.65
CA PHE A 41 14.28 24.10 -2.02
C PHE A 41 13.26 23.29 -2.80
N ILE A 42 12.32 22.69 -2.06
CA ILE A 42 11.18 21.99 -2.63
C ILE A 42 9.94 22.85 -2.37
N ILE A 43 9.36 23.37 -3.44
CA ILE A 43 8.10 24.13 -3.37
C ILE A 43 6.99 23.23 -3.89
N PRO A 44 5.98 22.86 -3.08
CA PRO A 44 4.86 22.06 -3.55
C PRO A 44 3.99 22.89 -4.50
N LEU A 45 3.75 22.35 -5.69
CA LEU A 45 2.80 22.91 -6.63
C LEU A 45 1.46 22.22 -6.48
N TYR A 46 0.42 22.99 -6.20
CA TYR A 46 -0.96 22.50 -6.18
C TYR A 46 -1.52 22.53 -7.61
N VAL A 47 -1.83 21.33 -8.14
CA VAL A 47 -2.48 21.20 -9.44
C VAL A 47 -3.92 20.75 -9.20
N ASP A 48 -4.90 21.55 -9.61
CA ASP A 48 -6.31 21.17 -9.52
C ASP A 48 -6.59 20.07 -10.55
N TYR A 49 -6.81 18.86 -10.05
CA TYR A 49 -7.05 17.67 -10.87
C TYR A 49 -8.27 17.81 -11.81
N PHE A 50 -9.27 18.59 -11.44
CA PHE A 50 -10.49 18.75 -12.23
C PHE A 50 -10.40 19.84 -13.29
N ARG A 51 -9.59 20.87 -13.04
CA ARG A 51 -9.46 22.03 -13.92
C ARG A 51 -8.34 21.90 -14.94
N VAL A 52 -7.22 21.26 -14.54
CA VAL A 52 -6.05 21.14 -15.40
C VAL A 52 -6.20 19.95 -16.33
N VAL A 53 -6.05 20.16 -17.63
CA VAL A 53 -6.08 19.13 -18.67
C VAL A 53 -4.68 18.53 -18.80
N GLU A 54 -4.56 17.31 -19.30
CA GLU A 54 -3.27 16.69 -19.61
C GLU A 54 -2.59 17.46 -20.74
N GLY A 55 -1.29 17.72 -20.58
CA GLY A 55 -0.53 18.45 -21.59
C GLY A 55 0.80 18.99 -21.09
N GLU A 56 1.45 19.73 -21.98
CA GLU A 56 2.68 20.44 -21.68
C GLU A 56 2.34 21.86 -21.23
N TYR A 57 2.90 22.29 -20.12
CA TYR A 57 2.72 23.61 -19.53
C TYR A 57 4.07 24.24 -19.25
N ASN A 58 4.12 25.57 -19.26
CA ASN A 58 5.30 26.30 -18.83
C ASN A 58 5.10 26.81 -17.41
N LEU A 59 5.91 26.30 -16.49
CA LEU A 59 5.96 26.79 -15.11
C LEU A 59 6.82 28.05 -15.07
N ARG A 60 6.21 29.19 -14.74
CA ARG A 60 6.93 30.45 -14.54
C ARG A 60 7.39 30.56 -13.09
N VAL A 61 8.69 30.52 -12.88
CA VAL A 61 9.34 30.74 -11.59
C VAL A 61 9.89 32.15 -11.53
N THR A 62 9.35 32.95 -10.62
CA THR A 62 9.78 34.32 -10.41
C THR A 62 10.55 34.40 -9.09
N VAL A 63 11.78 34.83 -9.14
CA VAL A 63 12.64 35.02 -7.98
C VAL A 63 12.88 36.50 -7.75
N PHE A 64 12.46 37.01 -6.61
CA PHE A 64 12.68 38.37 -6.17
C PHE A 64 13.86 38.42 -5.20
N GLY A 65 14.89 39.20 -5.50
CA GLY A 65 16.03 39.38 -4.60
C GLY A 65 16.78 40.68 -4.88
N ASN A 66 17.17 41.38 -3.84
CA ASN A 66 17.96 42.67 -3.96
C ASN A 66 17.36 43.71 -4.90
N GLY A 67 16.03 43.79 -4.98
CA GLY A 67 15.35 44.74 -5.88
C GLY A 67 15.36 44.34 -7.35
N GLN A 68 15.83 43.12 -7.66
CA GLN A 68 15.77 42.55 -9.02
C GLN A 68 14.79 41.38 -9.07
N GLU A 69 14.07 41.32 -10.16
CA GLU A 69 13.17 40.20 -10.49
C GLU A 69 13.83 39.39 -11.61
N LYS A 70 13.92 38.07 -11.38
CA LYS A 70 14.39 37.14 -12.40
C LYS A 70 13.28 36.11 -12.67
N ILE A 71 12.84 36.03 -13.90
CA ILE A 71 11.82 35.12 -14.37
C ILE A 71 12.50 33.99 -15.12
N GLN A 72 12.12 32.76 -14.82
CA GLN A 72 12.55 31.57 -15.55
C GLN A 72 11.34 30.70 -15.85
N GLU A 73 11.18 30.31 -17.10
CA GLU A 73 10.15 29.36 -17.53
C GLU A 73 10.75 27.95 -17.64
N VAL A 74 10.08 26.98 -17.05
CA VAL A 74 10.49 25.59 -17.06
C VAL A 74 9.34 24.78 -17.66
N PRO A 75 9.56 24.04 -18.77
CA PRO A 75 8.53 23.17 -19.33
C PRO A 75 8.25 22.02 -18.37
N ILE A 76 6.96 21.81 -18.06
CA ILE A 76 6.47 20.70 -17.24
C ILE A 76 5.39 19.95 -18.01
N THR A 77 5.36 18.64 -17.89
CA THR A 77 4.32 17.80 -18.49
C THR A 77 3.38 17.32 -17.39
N ILE A 78 2.10 17.62 -17.50
CA ILE A 78 1.06 17.15 -16.61
C ILE A 78 0.38 15.94 -17.25
N ALA A 79 0.55 14.77 -16.65
CA ALA A 79 -0.09 13.52 -17.07
C ALA A 79 -1.04 13.01 -16.00
N LYS A 80 -2.30 12.73 -16.36
CA LYS A 80 -3.30 12.14 -15.46
C LYS A 80 -3.28 10.63 -15.56
N LYS A 81 -2.68 9.93 -14.62
CA LYS A 81 -2.71 8.46 -14.55
C LYS A 81 -4.05 7.97 -13.99
N ARG A 82 -5.13 8.10 -14.76
CA ARG A 82 -6.50 7.88 -14.29
C ARG A 82 -6.98 6.43 -14.35
N SER A 83 -6.51 5.64 -15.31
CA SER A 83 -7.10 4.32 -15.60
C SER A 83 -6.74 3.26 -14.56
N MET A 84 -5.48 3.19 -14.11
CA MET A 84 -5.02 2.19 -13.14
C MET A 84 -5.61 2.40 -11.74
N GLY A 85 -5.66 3.64 -11.26
CA GLY A 85 -6.28 3.95 -9.96
C GLY A 85 -7.76 3.61 -9.93
N LEU A 86 -8.52 3.92 -11.01
CA LEU A 86 -9.93 3.55 -11.12
C LEU A 86 -10.12 2.02 -11.13
N PHE A 87 -9.27 1.31 -11.88
CA PHE A 87 -9.27 -0.16 -11.89
C PHE A 87 -9.01 -0.72 -10.48
N ALA A 88 -8.01 -0.21 -9.76
CA ALA A 88 -7.67 -0.65 -8.41
C ALA A 88 -8.83 -0.48 -7.44
N VAL A 89 -9.51 0.67 -7.50
CA VAL A 89 -10.69 0.95 -6.68
C VAL A 89 -11.86 0.04 -7.05
N ALA A 90 -12.19 -0.09 -8.33
CA ALA A 90 -13.28 -0.95 -8.79
C ALA A 90 -13.03 -2.42 -8.42
N PHE A 91 -11.80 -2.92 -8.61
CA PHE A 91 -11.39 -4.26 -8.20
C PHE A 91 -11.57 -4.48 -6.70
N SER A 92 -11.21 -3.51 -5.88
CA SER A 92 -11.32 -3.61 -4.42
C SER A 92 -12.76 -3.60 -3.93
N PHE A 93 -13.62 -2.82 -4.57
CA PHE A 93 -15.06 -2.89 -4.33
C PHE A 93 -15.64 -4.26 -4.75
N GLY A 94 -15.18 -4.82 -5.86
CA GLY A 94 -15.53 -6.18 -6.25
C GLY A 94 -15.13 -7.22 -5.20
N CYS A 95 -13.91 -7.12 -4.66
CA CYS A 95 -13.43 -7.97 -3.57
C CYS A 95 -14.28 -7.79 -2.30
N PHE A 96 -14.64 -6.54 -1.94
CA PHE A 96 -15.50 -6.26 -0.80
C PHE A 96 -16.87 -6.95 -0.93
N ILE A 97 -17.52 -6.80 -2.08
CA ILE A 97 -18.81 -7.46 -2.37
C ILE A 97 -18.67 -8.97 -2.26
N LEU A 98 -17.60 -9.55 -2.83
CA LEU A 98 -17.35 -10.99 -2.81
C LEU A 98 -17.18 -11.50 -1.37
N VAL A 99 -16.43 -10.81 -0.52
CA VAL A 99 -16.30 -11.18 0.90
C VAL A 99 -17.65 -11.09 1.62
N CYS A 100 -18.45 -10.05 1.37
CA CYS A 100 -19.79 -9.93 1.94
C CYS A 100 -20.70 -11.10 1.55
N LEU A 101 -20.64 -11.57 0.31
CA LEU A 101 -21.40 -12.72 -0.16
C LEU A 101 -20.93 -14.04 0.46
N THR A 102 -19.64 -14.14 0.82
CA THR A 102 -19.04 -15.35 1.41
C THR A 102 -19.05 -15.38 2.95
N ILE A 103 -19.61 -14.37 3.61
CA ILE A 103 -19.69 -14.31 5.10
C ILE A 103 -20.33 -15.57 5.71
N GLY A 104 -21.35 -16.14 5.05
CA GLY A 104 -21.96 -17.38 5.50
C GLY A 104 -21.00 -18.58 5.51
N GLN A 105 -20.04 -18.62 4.59
CA GLN A 105 -18.99 -19.65 4.55
C GLN A 105 -17.97 -19.47 5.67
N LEU A 106 -17.63 -18.22 6.03
CA LEU A 106 -16.77 -17.94 7.19
C LEU A 106 -17.36 -18.44 8.50
N LYS A 107 -18.67 -18.29 8.70
CA LYS A 107 -19.35 -18.87 9.87
C LYS A 107 -19.20 -20.40 9.91
N LYS A 108 -19.43 -21.10 8.79
CA LYS A 108 -19.22 -22.55 8.71
C LYS A 108 -17.77 -22.92 9.05
N CYS A 109 -16.79 -22.18 8.49
CA CYS A 109 -15.38 -22.41 8.78
C CYS A 109 -15.07 -22.33 10.28
N ILE A 110 -15.62 -21.35 11.02
CA ILE A 110 -15.44 -21.21 12.47
C ILE A 110 -16.00 -22.43 13.20
N PHE A 111 -17.20 -22.91 12.85
CA PHE A 111 -17.81 -24.08 13.46
C PHE A 111 -17.00 -25.35 13.17
N ASP A 112 -16.50 -25.52 11.93
CA ASP A 112 -15.73 -26.68 11.51
C ASP A 112 -14.33 -26.76 12.17
N ILE A 113 -13.74 -25.63 12.51
CA ILE A 113 -12.44 -25.55 13.18
C ILE A 113 -12.58 -25.84 14.69
N GLY A 114 -13.72 -25.51 15.26
CA GLY A 114 -13.99 -25.65 16.69
C GLY A 114 -13.30 -24.60 17.57
N ALA A 115 -13.55 -24.67 18.87
CA ALA A 115 -13.06 -23.66 19.82
C ALA A 115 -11.52 -23.60 19.90
N LYS A 116 -10.83 -24.74 19.90
CA LYS A 116 -9.37 -24.84 19.96
C LYS A 116 -8.75 -24.12 18.76
N GLY A 117 -9.25 -24.35 17.55
CA GLY A 117 -8.75 -23.71 16.34
C GLY A 117 -9.06 -22.22 16.30
N ALA A 118 -10.25 -21.80 16.72
CA ALA A 118 -10.60 -20.38 16.79
C ALA A 118 -9.68 -19.60 17.75
N ILE A 119 -9.35 -20.18 18.91
CA ILE A 119 -8.39 -19.60 19.87
C ILE A 119 -7.00 -19.50 19.24
N THR A 120 -6.56 -20.54 18.54
CA THR A 120 -5.25 -20.52 17.85
C THR A 120 -5.19 -19.43 16.79
N ILE A 121 -6.23 -19.28 15.95
CA ILE A 121 -6.29 -18.20 14.94
C ILE A 121 -6.25 -16.83 15.61
N ALA A 122 -7.00 -16.64 16.71
CA ALA A 122 -7.00 -15.39 17.46
C ALA A 122 -5.61 -15.08 18.07
N LEU A 123 -4.91 -16.11 18.55
CA LEU A 123 -3.54 -15.97 19.06
C LEU A 123 -2.57 -15.54 17.95
N PHE A 124 -2.63 -16.19 16.78
CA PHE A 124 -1.82 -15.81 15.62
C PHE A 124 -2.12 -14.37 15.14
N ALA A 125 -3.39 -13.98 15.14
CA ALA A 125 -3.78 -12.60 14.82
C ALA A 125 -3.26 -11.60 15.86
N ALA A 126 -3.29 -11.92 17.15
CA ALA A 126 -2.75 -11.10 18.22
C ALA A 126 -1.22 -10.98 18.14
N VAL A 127 -0.53 -12.10 17.86
CA VAL A 127 0.94 -12.08 17.63
C VAL A 127 1.28 -11.24 16.40
N ALA A 128 0.55 -11.40 15.28
CA ALA A 128 0.73 -10.57 14.10
C ALA A 128 0.47 -9.08 14.39
N PHE A 129 -0.54 -8.76 15.18
CA PHE A 129 -0.80 -7.41 15.61
C PHE A 129 0.36 -6.85 16.44
N GLY A 130 0.78 -7.56 17.50
CA GLY A 130 1.82 -7.12 18.42
C GLY A 130 3.21 -7.03 17.79
N SER A 131 3.56 -7.98 16.90
CA SER A 131 4.89 -8.03 16.28
C SER A 131 5.04 -7.20 15.01
N ILE A 132 3.93 -6.85 14.37
CA ILE A 132 3.96 -6.12 13.08
C ILE A 132 3.30 -4.75 13.24
N VAL A 133 2.00 -4.70 13.63
CA VAL A 133 1.25 -3.44 13.61
C VAL A 133 1.76 -2.46 14.65
N VAL A 134 2.06 -2.94 15.86
CA VAL A 134 2.59 -2.07 16.93
C VAL A 134 3.95 -1.46 16.54
N PRO A 135 4.98 -2.25 16.15
CA PRO A 135 6.27 -1.67 15.75
C PRO A 135 6.15 -0.77 14.51
N THR A 136 5.41 -1.16 13.49
CA THR A 136 5.25 -0.33 12.29
C THR A 136 4.51 0.96 12.54
N THR A 137 3.63 1.00 13.54
CA THR A 137 2.94 2.24 13.94
C THR A 137 3.83 3.15 14.77
N LEU A 138 4.57 2.60 15.74
CA LEU A 138 5.40 3.40 16.65
C LEU A 138 6.68 3.91 15.94
N PHE A 139 7.30 3.08 15.12
CA PHE A 139 8.55 3.43 14.45
C PHE A 139 8.38 3.91 13.02
N GLY A 140 7.19 3.73 12.42
CA GLY A 140 6.93 4.10 11.03
C GLY A 140 7.16 5.58 10.77
N ASP A 141 6.64 6.45 11.62
CA ASP A 141 6.81 7.90 11.50
C ASP A 141 8.28 8.31 11.67
N LEU A 142 8.97 7.70 12.64
CA LEU A 142 10.40 7.92 12.86
C LEU A 142 11.22 7.51 11.63
N LEU A 143 10.97 6.31 11.10
CA LEU A 143 11.65 5.81 9.91
C LEU A 143 11.34 6.68 8.68
N HIS A 144 10.13 7.23 8.59
CA HIS A 144 9.77 8.12 7.50
C HIS A 144 10.57 9.44 7.53
N VAL A 145 10.86 9.97 8.72
CA VAL A 145 11.70 11.16 8.87
C VAL A 145 13.14 10.91 8.40
N PHE A 146 13.71 9.72 8.69
CA PHE A 146 15.10 9.41 8.32
C PHE A 146 15.25 8.89 6.87
N LEU A 147 14.34 8.05 6.41
CA LEU A 147 14.45 7.32 5.14
C LEU A 147 13.48 7.85 4.06
N GLY A 148 12.59 8.79 4.42
CA GLY A 148 11.58 9.30 3.50
C GLY A 148 10.72 8.17 2.90
N PRO A 149 10.53 8.17 1.55
CA PRO A 149 9.73 7.15 0.87
C PRO A 149 10.25 5.72 1.05
N PHE A 150 11.55 5.54 1.31
CA PHE A 150 12.16 4.21 1.49
C PHE A 150 11.89 3.56 2.84
N SER A 151 11.30 4.28 3.79
CA SER A 151 10.85 3.71 5.08
C SER A 151 9.94 2.51 4.91
N GLY A 152 9.09 2.52 3.88
CA GLY A 152 8.20 1.43 3.53
C GLY A 152 8.91 0.14 3.15
N LEU A 153 10.13 0.19 2.58
CA LEU A 153 10.92 -1.01 2.29
C LEU A 153 11.42 -1.68 3.58
N LEU A 154 11.79 -0.89 4.59
CA LEU A 154 12.25 -1.44 5.86
C LEU A 154 11.08 -1.99 6.70
N THR A 155 9.99 -1.25 6.82
CA THR A 155 8.77 -1.74 7.49
C THR A 155 8.13 -2.91 6.74
N GLY A 156 8.39 -3.02 5.44
CA GLY A 156 7.98 -4.13 4.60
C GLY A 156 8.57 -5.48 5.01
N VAL A 157 9.75 -5.52 5.64
CA VAL A 157 10.29 -6.75 6.23
C VAL A 157 9.32 -7.32 7.25
N LEU A 158 8.78 -6.49 8.13
CA LEU A 158 7.80 -6.92 9.15
C LEU A 158 6.49 -7.35 8.49
N ASN A 159 5.97 -6.57 7.56
CA ASN A 159 4.71 -6.88 6.88
C ASN A 159 4.85 -8.04 5.87
N GLY A 160 5.96 -8.16 5.17
CA GLY A 160 6.20 -9.25 4.22
C GLY A 160 6.68 -10.52 4.92
N VAL A 161 7.84 -10.48 5.59
CA VAL A 161 8.42 -11.71 6.14
C VAL A 161 7.63 -12.24 7.32
N LEU A 162 7.39 -11.42 8.36
CA LEU A 162 6.73 -11.90 9.58
C LEU A 162 5.26 -12.24 9.37
N LEU A 163 4.51 -11.43 8.61
CA LEU A 163 3.11 -11.71 8.36
C LEU A 163 2.93 -13.01 7.61
N TYR A 164 3.66 -13.21 6.51
CA TYR A 164 3.52 -14.42 5.71
C TYR A 164 4.12 -15.65 6.38
N LEU A 165 5.12 -15.47 7.27
CA LEU A 165 5.57 -16.54 8.16
C LEU A 165 4.42 -17.02 9.06
N LEU A 166 3.70 -16.10 9.70
CA LEU A 166 2.57 -16.45 10.57
C LEU A 166 1.38 -17.02 9.78
N VAL A 167 1.03 -16.43 8.64
CA VAL A 167 -0.04 -16.92 7.76
C VAL A 167 0.25 -18.33 7.30
N MET A 168 1.44 -18.59 6.79
CA MET A 168 1.81 -19.91 6.27
C MET A 168 1.93 -20.94 7.38
N SER A 169 2.45 -20.57 8.56
CA SER A 169 2.47 -21.46 9.73
C SER A 169 1.08 -21.89 10.14
N LEU A 170 0.13 -20.95 10.18
CA LEU A 170 -1.28 -21.23 10.50
C LEU A 170 -1.95 -22.12 9.44
N LEU A 171 -1.66 -21.86 8.14
CA LEU A 171 -2.16 -22.68 7.03
C LEU A 171 -1.63 -24.11 7.05
N VAL A 172 -0.40 -24.34 7.49
CA VAL A 172 0.16 -25.69 7.65
C VAL A 172 -0.57 -26.46 8.74
N ILE A 173 -0.96 -25.78 9.83
CA ILE A 173 -1.65 -26.42 10.96
C ILE A 173 -3.08 -26.82 10.55
N TYR A 174 -3.87 -25.92 9.98
CA TYR A 174 -5.31 -26.15 9.82
C TYR A 174 -5.78 -26.44 8.39
N ARG A 175 -5.08 -26.07 7.35
CA ARG A 175 -5.35 -26.33 5.91
C ARG A 175 -6.82 -26.22 5.47
N LYS A 176 -7.56 -25.25 6.01
CA LYS A 176 -8.96 -25.04 5.66
C LYS A 176 -9.14 -23.66 5.00
N PRO A 177 -10.03 -23.54 4.00
CA PRO A 177 -10.36 -22.24 3.41
C PRO A 177 -11.04 -21.34 4.44
N GLY A 178 -10.77 -20.03 4.39
CA GLY A 178 -11.32 -19.04 5.31
C GLY A 178 -10.44 -18.74 6.53
N ILE A 179 -9.38 -19.51 6.79
CA ILE A 179 -8.46 -19.28 7.91
C ILE A 179 -7.68 -17.98 7.73
N VAL A 180 -7.21 -17.73 6.52
CA VAL A 180 -6.53 -16.48 6.17
C VAL A 180 -7.46 -15.29 6.38
N ALA A 181 -8.71 -15.40 5.91
CA ALA A 181 -9.72 -14.38 6.10
C ALA A 181 -9.96 -14.07 7.58
N LEU A 182 -10.12 -15.09 8.42
CA LEU A 182 -10.32 -14.92 9.87
C LEU A 182 -9.12 -14.26 10.54
N MET A 183 -7.89 -14.67 10.22
CA MET A 183 -6.68 -14.08 10.78
C MET A 183 -6.54 -12.61 10.39
N PHE A 184 -6.77 -12.27 9.10
CA PHE A 184 -6.68 -10.89 8.63
C PHE A 184 -7.77 -10.00 9.22
N LEU A 185 -9.02 -10.49 9.32
CA LEU A 185 -10.13 -9.76 9.94
C LEU A 185 -9.86 -9.47 11.41
N LEU A 186 -9.40 -10.48 12.18
CA LEU A 186 -9.07 -10.30 13.60
C LEU A 186 -7.90 -9.33 13.79
N LYS A 187 -6.83 -9.46 12.99
CA LYS A 187 -5.71 -8.52 13.00
C LYS A 187 -6.17 -7.09 12.70
N TRP A 188 -7.04 -6.91 11.69
CA TRP A 188 -7.59 -5.61 11.34
C TRP A 188 -8.46 -5.03 12.44
N MET A 189 -9.33 -5.84 13.06
CA MET A 189 -10.15 -5.42 14.21
C MET A 189 -9.29 -4.96 15.38
N LEU A 190 -8.22 -5.71 15.72
CA LEU A 190 -7.29 -5.34 16.79
C LEU A 190 -6.60 -4.00 16.47
N ALA A 191 -6.13 -3.82 15.24
CA ALA A 191 -5.50 -2.57 14.79
C ALA A 191 -6.48 -1.39 14.85
N GLY A 192 -7.74 -1.61 14.44
CA GLY A 192 -8.79 -0.61 14.49
C GLY A 192 -9.16 -0.20 15.91
N LEU A 193 -9.33 -1.17 16.80
CA LEU A 193 -9.69 -0.92 18.21
C LEU A 193 -8.57 -0.24 18.99
N MET A 194 -7.31 -0.64 18.79
CA MET A 194 -6.18 -0.10 19.55
C MET A 194 -5.70 1.26 19.04
N PHE A 195 -5.72 1.49 17.73
CA PHE A 195 -5.17 2.70 17.11
C PHE A 195 -6.23 3.59 16.44
N GLY A 196 -7.52 3.24 16.53
CA GLY A 196 -8.59 4.00 15.87
C GLY A 196 -8.50 3.98 14.34
N ARG A 197 -7.81 3.01 13.73
CA ARG A 197 -7.52 2.97 12.28
C ARG A 197 -8.60 2.27 11.45
N PHE A 198 -9.86 2.58 11.71
CA PHE A 198 -10.96 2.12 10.86
C PHE A 198 -11.12 3.07 9.64
N THR A 199 -10.14 3.04 8.73
CA THR A 199 -10.20 3.84 7.51
C THR A 199 -10.93 3.06 6.40
N PRO A 200 -11.76 3.72 5.55
CA PRO A 200 -12.40 3.06 4.41
C PRO A 200 -11.39 2.41 3.46
N LEU A 201 -10.24 3.05 3.24
CA LEU A 201 -9.15 2.51 2.44
C LEU A 201 -8.57 1.24 3.07
N GLY A 202 -8.41 1.22 4.40
CA GLY A 202 -7.95 0.04 5.13
C GLY A 202 -8.88 -1.15 4.94
N ILE A 203 -10.20 -0.94 5.02
CA ILE A 203 -11.19 -2.00 4.77
C ILE A 203 -11.02 -2.58 3.37
N LEU A 204 -10.99 -1.72 2.34
CA LEU A 204 -10.84 -2.16 0.95
C LEU A 204 -9.53 -2.95 0.75
N SER A 205 -8.42 -2.47 1.30
CA SER A 205 -7.13 -3.15 1.23
C SER A 205 -7.18 -4.55 1.85
N TYR A 206 -7.74 -4.70 3.06
CA TYR A 206 -7.85 -6.00 3.70
C TYR A 206 -8.76 -6.97 2.93
N MET A 207 -9.83 -6.48 2.28
CA MET A 207 -10.69 -7.33 1.44
C MET A 207 -9.94 -7.85 0.21
N VAL A 208 -9.08 -7.02 -0.40
CA VAL A 208 -8.20 -7.46 -1.49
C VAL A 208 -7.23 -8.55 -1.02
N TYR A 209 -6.58 -8.37 0.14
CA TYR A 209 -5.71 -9.39 0.74
C TYR A 209 -6.44 -10.74 0.90
N ILE A 210 -7.62 -10.72 1.50
CA ILE A 210 -8.40 -11.94 1.75
C ILE A 210 -8.73 -12.64 0.44
N VAL A 211 -9.31 -11.92 -0.54
CA VAL A 211 -9.78 -12.53 -1.78
C VAL A 211 -8.62 -13.07 -2.61
N VAL A 212 -7.56 -12.29 -2.78
CA VAL A 212 -6.44 -12.68 -3.65
C VAL A 212 -5.68 -13.86 -3.05
N LEU A 213 -5.38 -13.84 -1.73
CA LEU A 213 -4.66 -14.93 -1.08
C LEU A 213 -5.48 -16.21 -1.03
N GLU A 214 -6.76 -16.14 -0.65
CA GLU A 214 -7.63 -17.33 -0.63
C GLU A 214 -7.80 -17.92 -2.05
N SER A 215 -7.91 -17.05 -3.08
CA SER A 215 -8.00 -17.49 -4.46
C SER A 215 -6.72 -18.22 -4.92
N ILE A 216 -5.54 -17.70 -4.64
CA ILE A 216 -4.26 -18.35 -4.97
C ILE A 216 -4.12 -19.70 -4.24
N LEU A 217 -4.45 -19.76 -2.96
CA LEU A 217 -4.40 -21.00 -2.20
C LEU A 217 -5.40 -22.05 -2.71
N TYR A 218 -6.57 -21.61 -3.16
CA TYR A 218 -7.57 -22.50 -3.77
C TYR A 218 -7.13 -23.01 -5.14
N ILE A 219 -6.65 -22.11 -6.02
CA ILE A 219 -6.17 -22.43 -7.38
C ILE A 219 -4.93 -23.34 -7.33
N SER A 220 -3.99 -23.07 -6.41
CA SER A 220 -2.82 -23.93 -6.21
C SER A 220 -3.15 -25.32 -5.70
N GLY A 221 -4.39 -25.55 -5.23
CA GLY A 221 -4.82 -26.83 -4.64
C GLY A 221 -4.27 -27.07 -3.24
N PHE A 222 -3.79 -26.04 -2.55
CA PHE A 222 -3.17 -26.15 -1.22
C PHE A 222 -4.08 -26.83 -0.20
N TYR A 223 -5.37 -26.52 -0.22
CA TYR A 223 -6.38 -27.10 0.69
C TYR A 223 -6.72 -28.56 0.42
N ARG A 224 -6.45 -29.06 -0.80
CA ARG A 224 -6.79 -30.43 -1.21
C ARG A 224 -5.63 -31.41 -1.04
N LYS A 225 -4.40 -30.90 -0.92
CA LYS A 225 -3.22 -31.75 -0.91
C LYS A 225 -3.00 -32.37 0.47
N GLN A 226 -2.93 -33.67 0.55
CA GLN A 226 -2.73 -34.40 1.82
C GLN A 226 -1.30 -34.26 2.35
N GLU A 227 -0.31 -34.31 1.46
CA GLU A 227 1.10 -34.18 1.84
C GLU A 227 1.72 -32.92 1.23
N LEU A 228 2.36 -32.12 2.06
CA LEU A 228 3.08 -30.93 1.66
C LEU A 228 4.55 -31.25 1.44
N THR A 229 4.92 -31.51 0.19
CA THR A 229 6.33 -31.70 -0.19
C THR A 229 7.03 -30.33 -0.20
N SER A 230 8.27 -30.24 0.26
CA SER A 230 9.05 -29.00 0.32
C SER A 230 9.10 -28.25 -1.03
N GLY A 231 9.27 -28.99 -2.15
CA GLY A 231 9.27 -28.39 -3.49
C GLY A 231 7.92 -27.76 -3.89
N TYR A 232 6.81 -28.44 -3.55
CA TYR A 232 5.48 -27.88 -3.79
C TYR A 232 5.24 -26.61 -2.98
N VAL A 233 5.61 -26.61 -1.70
CA VAL A 233 5.46 -25.45 -0.83
C VAL A 233 6.33 -24.27 -1.29
N PHE A 234 7.51 -24.54 -1.85
CA PHE A 234 8.33 -23.51 -2.45
C PHE A 234 7.64 -22.83 -3.63
N ILE A 235 6.97 -23.60 -4.49
CA ILE A 235 6.15 -23.03 -5.60
C ILE A 235 4.99 -22.22 -5.04
N VAL A 236 4.28 -22.73 -4.03
CA VAL A 236 3.17 -22.00 -3.38
C VAL A 236 3.68 -20.71 -2.72
N ALA A 237 4.85 -20.72 -2.10
CA ALA A 237 5.46 -19.52 -1.53
C ALA A 237 5.75 -18.44 -2.59
N ILE A 238 6.24 -18.83 -3.77
CA ILE A 238 6.41 -17.90 -4.90
C ILE A 238 5.06 -17.38 -5.40
N LEU A 239 4.05 -18.24 -5.51
CA LEU A 239 2.70 -17.82 -5.91
C LEU A 239 2.07 -16.84 -4.90
N ILE A 240 2.27 -17.05 -3.60
CA ILE A 240 1.87 -16.10 -2.56
C ILE A 240 2.63 -14.79 -2.71
N GLY A 241 3.94 -14.82 -2.97
CA GLY A 241 4.72 -13.62 -3.21
C GLY A 241 4.27 -12.84 -4.44
N THR A 242 3.95 -13.53 -5.55
CA THR A 242 3.38 -12.85 -6.75
C THR A 242 2.00 -12.26 -6.49
N ALA A 243 1.17 -12.96 -5.70
CA ALA A 243 -0.11 -12.44 -5.24
C ALA A 243 0.06 -11.17 -4.40
N ASP A 244 1.01 -11.18 -3.47
CA ASP A 244 1.29 -10.02 -2.62
C ASP A 244 1.87 -8.85 -3.40
N ALA A 245 2.71 -9.10 -4.41
CA ALA A 245 3.15 -8.06 -5.34
C ALA A 245 1.96 -7.39 -6.06
N PHE A 246 0.99 -8.18 -6.52
CA PHE A 246 -0.23 -7.66 -7.13
C PHE A 246 -1.08 -6.87 -6.12
N ILE A 247 -1.27 -7.38 -4.91
CA ILE A 247 -1.98 -6.67 -3.82
C ILE A 247 -1.30 -5.35 -3.50
N THR A 248 0.03 -5.34 -3.44
CA THR A 248 0.84 -4.15 -3.18
C THR A 248 0.63 -3.10 -4.28
N MET A 249 0.60 -3.50 -5.56
CA MET A 249 0.28 -2.61 -6.67
C MET A 249 -1.12 -1.99 -6.49
N ILE A 250 -2.13 -2.81 -6.24
CA ILE A 250 -3.51 -2.34 -6.02
C ILE A 250 -3.58 -1.34 -4.84
N ASN A 251 -2.88 -1.62 -3.74
CA ASN A 251 -2.87 -0.74 -2.58
C ASN A 251 -2.19 0.60 -2.86
N LEU A 252 -1.06 0.61 -3.59
CA LEU A 252 -0.39 1.85 -3.98
C LEU A 252 -1.24 2.69 -4.94
N GLU A 253 -1.88 2.05 -5.93
CA GLU A 253 -2.80 2.72 -6.85
C GLU A 253 -4.04 3.28 -6.14
N GLN A 254 -4.58 2.57 -5.14
CA GLN A 254 -5.64 3.10 -4.28
C GLN A 254 -5.17 4.33 -3.48
N MET A 255 -3.98 4.27 -2.89
CA MET A 255 -3.41 5.41 -2.16
C MET A 255 -3.24 6.63 -3.08
N MET A 256 -2.72 6.42 -4.29
CA MET A 256 -2.61 7.50 -5.29
C MET A 256 -3.98 8.07 -5.66
N PHE A 257 -4.99 7.24 -5.84
CA PHE A 257 -6.33 7.67 -6.20
C PHE A 257 -7.04 8.45 -5.09
N PHE A 258 -7.03 7.92 -3.84
CA PHE A 258 -7.77 8.52 -2.72
C PHE A 258 -7.05 9.72 -2.09
N TYR A 259 -5.73 9.63 -1.94
CA TYR A 259 -4.94 10.68 -1.28
C TYR A 259 -4.27 11.64 -2.25
N ARG A 260 -4.48 11.45 -3.57
CA ARG A 260 -3.87 12.27 -4.62
C ARG A 260 -2.33 12.29 -4.52
N LEU A 261 -1.75 11.20 -4.09
CA LEU A 261 -0.30 11.01 -4.04
C LEU A 261 0.19 10.58 -5.42
N TYR A 262 1.45 10.86 -5.70
CA TYR A 262 2.11 10.38 -6.91
C TYR A 262 3.35 9.59 -6.53
N TYR A 263 3.39 8.34 -6.97
CA TYR A 263 4.57 7.49 -6.90
C TYR A 263 5.11 7.25 -8.30
N ALA A 264 6.43 7.38 -8.46
CA ALA A 264 7.07 7.08 -9.74
C ALA A 264 6.94 5.58 -10.08
N ASP A 265 6.78 5.25 -11.37
CA ASP A 265 6.57 3.88 -11.81
C ASP A 265 7.70 2.93 -11.39
N TRP A 266 8.95 3.40 -11.45
CA TRP A 266 10.10 2.62 -10.97
C TRP A 266 10.00 2.30 -9.46
N TYR A 267 9.47 3.23 -8.65
CA TYR A 267 9.28 3.02 -7.22
C TYR A 267 8.21 1.97 -6.95
N ILE A 268 7.08 2.03 -7.66
CA ILE A 268 6.01 1.03 -7.58
C ILE A 268 6.58 -0.36 -7.94
N GLY A 269 7.32 -0.47 -9.04
CA GLY A 269 7.96 -1.72 -9.46
C GLY A 269 8.95 -2.26 -8.44
N LEU A 270 9.80 -1.41 -7.87
CA LEU A 270 10.76 -1.78 -6.82
C LEU A 270 10.02 -2.28 -5.56
N TYR A 271 8.97 -1.58 -5.16
CA TYR A 271 8.18 -1.92 -3.98
C TYR A 271 7.44 -3.26 -4.16
N MET A 272 6.86 -3.51 -5.33
CA MET A 272 6.25 -4.80 -5.69
C MET A 272 7.27 -5.95 -5.64
N LEU A 273 8.47 -5.73 -6.19
CA LEU A 273 9.50 -6.77 -6.24
C LEU A 273 10.03 -7.12 -4.84
N ILE A 274 10.37 -6.12 -4.05
CA ILE A 274 11.00 -6.33 -2.73
C ILE A 274 9.96 -6.73 -1.70
N ASN A 275 8.94 -5.90 -1.46
CA ASN A 275 7.95 -6.16 -0.43
C ASN A 275 6.98 -7.28 -0.82
N GLY A 276 6.44 -7.22 -2.03
CA GLY A 276 5.51 -8.21 -2.51
C GLY A 276 6.18 -9.55 -2.77
N LEU A 277 7.04 -9.62 -3.79
CA LEU A 277 7.57 -10.90 -4.24
C LEU A 277 8.60 -11.50 -3.26
N LEU A 278 9.67 -10.76 -2.92
CA LEU A 278 10.78 -11.32 -2.16
C LEU A 278 10.43 -11.61 -0.70
N TYR A 279 9.96 -10.60 0.04
CA TYR A 279 9.72 -10.75 1.47
C TYR A 279 8.60 -11.75 1.76
N SER A 280 7.52 -11.71 0.98
CA SER A 280 6.37 -12.59 1.18
C SER A 280 6.67 -14.03 0.79
N SER A 281 7.48 -14.27 -0.25
CA SER A 281 7.94 -15.61 -0.62
C SER A 281 8.86 -16.20 0.46
N ILE A 282 9.83 -15.42 0.95
CA ILE A 282 10.74 -15.83 2.02
C ILE A 282 9.95 -16.11 3.30
N GLY A 283 9.04 -15.20 3.67
CA GLY A 283 8.18 -15.35 4.84
C GLY A 283 7.32 -16.63 4.77
N SER A 284 6.69 -16.87 3.63
CA SER A 284 5.88 -18.07 3.41
C SER A 284 6.70 -19.36 3.50
N TRP A 285 7.89 -19.38 2.91
CA TRP A 285 8.77 -20.57 2.97
C TRP A 285 9.28 -20.83 4.39
N LEU A 286 9.67 -19.79 5.13
CA LEU A 286 10.07 -19.91 6.54
C LEU A 286 8.87 -20.34 7.41
N GLY A 287 7.69 -19.79 7.13
CA GLY A 287 6.45 -20.14 7.83
C GLY A 287 6.06 -21.60 7.69
N TYR A 288 6.33 -22.23 6.55
CA TYR A 288 6.16 -23.67 6.38
C TYR A 288 7.03 -24.47 7.37
N LYS A 289 8.32 -24.13 7.48
CA LYS A 289 9.22 -24.82 8.41
C LYS A 289 8.81 -24.65 9.88
N VAL A 290 8.36 -23.45 10.24
CA VAL A 290 7.84 -23.15 11.58
C VAL A 290 6.52 -23.90 11.82
N GLY A 291 5.63 -23.89 10.83
CA GLY A 291 4.32 -24.56 10.89
C GLY A 291 4.43 -26.07 11.14
N ILE A 292 5.36 -26.77 10.47
CA ILE A 292 5.60 -28.20 10.72
C ILE A 292 6.05 -28.43 12.18
N LYS A 293 6.98 -27.62 12.68
CA LYS A 293 7.45 -27.75 14.07
C LYS A 293 6.32 -27.50 15.08
N LEU A 294 5.49 -26.50 14.82
CA LEU A 294 4.33 -26.20 15.66
C LEU A 294 3.30 -27.33 15.63
N GLN A 295 3.03 -27.90 14.46
CA GLN A 295 2.12 -29.04 14.30
C GLN A 295 2.60 -30.24 15.11
N GLN A 296 3.89 -30.56 15.08
CA GLN A 296 4.49 -31.62 15.87
C GLN A 296 4.35 -31.41 17.40
N VAL A 297 4.50 -30.15 17.86
CA VAL A 297 4.38 -29.81 19.28
C VAL A 297 2.90 -29.85 19.74
N MET A 298 1.98 -29.47 18.87
CA MET A 298 0.54 -29.47 19.18
C MET A 298 -0.08 -30.85 19.13
N GLY A 299 0.65 -31.86 18.65
CA GLY A 299 0.17 -33.26 18.57
C GLY A 299 -0.92 -33.46 17.52
N GLU A 300 -0.91 -32.62 16.49
CA GLU A 300 -1.84 -32.64 15.35
C GLU A 300 -1.18 -33.12 14.06
#